data_488ac5778157fc1b4cf91a2df0ba3566
#
_entry.id   488ac5778157fc1b4cf91a2df0ba3566
#
_cell.length_a   1.000
_cell.length_b   1.000
_cell.length_c   1.000
_cell.angle_alpha   90.00
_cell.angle_beta   90.00
_cell.angle_gamma   90.00
#
_symmetry.space_group_name_H-M   'P 1'
#
loop_
_entity.id
_entity.type
_entity.pdbx_description
1 polymer ?
#
loop_
_entity_poly.entity_id
_entity_poly.type
_entity_poly.pdbx_seq_one_letter_code
_entity_poly.pdbx_strand_id
1 'polypeptide(L)'
;MTSASRTRPLADAGTYVVQVAAALLTLAPFALSVLTSLKAPVQFASTSPLSLPNPVTVENYLTLFDGSRVDFGSALGLTAAMVVVVLAGQLVFSIMAAYAFARLEFPGRDLLFWVYLATLMVPPVVTVVPLYLMMVQLGLRNTFSGLVLPYLLGSPYAVFLLREFFRGIPSELTDAARIDGAGTWRTLLHIVVPLSRPVIATLAIITVVTHANNFLWPLIITSGDELQVLTTATASLQGRFNANWTLVTAATTVAMLPLMAVFLAFSRRIVDSIQITGFR
;
A
#
# COMPACT_ATOMS: atom_id res chain seq x y z
N MET A 1 17.03 20.96 41.72
CA MET A 1 15.61 21.12 42.12
C MET A 1 14.79 20.88 40.85
N THR A 2 14.35 19.67 40.63
CA THR A 2 13.55 19.25 39.46
C THR A 2 12.09 19.43 39.82
N SER A 3 11.43 20.45 39.22
CA SER A 3 9.99 20.62 39.34
C SER A 3 9.29 19.51 38.53
N ALA A 4 8.83 18.49 39.22
CA ALA A 4 7.90 17.52 38.66
C ALA A 4 6.62 18.28 38.26
N SER A 5 6.35 18.42 36.97
CA SER A 5 5.11 18.93 36.46
C SER A 5 3.98 17.96 36.85
N ARG A 6 3.22 18.31 37.87
CA ARG A 6 1.96 17.63 38.22
C ARG A 6 1.04 17.77 37.02
N THR A 7 0.96 16.77 36.19
CA THR A 7 -0.04 16.62 35.12
C THR A 7 -1.43 16.76 35.77
N ARG A 8 -2.23 17.70 35.26
CA ARG A 8 -3.56 17.98 35.81
C ARG A 8 -4.48 16.83 35.36
N PRO A 9 -5.00 15.98 36.24
CA PRO A 9 -5.79 14.79 35.88
C PRO A 9 -7.05 15.13 35.04
N LEU A 10 -7.57 16.36 35.14
CA LEU A 10 -8.69 16.82 34.34
C LEU A 10 -8.31 17.10 32.86
N ALA A 11 -7.08 17.59 32.61
CA ALA A 11 -6.61 17.81 31.25
C ALA A 11 -6.35 16.47 30.55
N ASP A 12 -5.84 15.48 31.27
CA ASP A 12 -5.64 14.14 30.76
C ASP A 12 -6.98 13.45 30.47
N ALA A 13 -7.98 13.57 31.33
CA ALA A 13 -9.33 13.03 31.12
C ALA A 13 -9.98 13.65 29.87
N GLY A 14 -9.89 14.98 29.68
CA GLY A 14 -10.39 15.64 28.47
C GLY A 14 -9.71 15.14 27.20
N THR A 15 -8.39 14.94 27.25
CA THR A 15 -7.62 14.39 26.13
C THR A 15 -8.06 12.97 25.78
N TYR A 16 -8.26 12.09 26.76
CA TYR A 16 -8.75 10.73 26.52
C TYR A 16 -10.17 10.73 25.94
N VAL A 17 -11.07 11.60 26.41
CA VAL A 17 -12.43 11.70 25.84
C VAL A 17 -12.38 12.09 24.37
N VAL A 18 -11.57 13.09 24.01
CA VAL A 18 -11.40 13.52 22.62
C VAL A 18 -10.79 12.38 21.76
N GLN A 19 -9.78 11.69 22.27
CA GLN A 19 -9.15 10.56 21.54
C GLN A 19 -10.14 9.41 21.32
N VAL A 20 -10.92 9.03 22.34
CA VAL A 20 -11.93 7.98 22.21
C VAL A 20 -13.03 8.40 21.23
N ALA A 21 -13.53 9.63 21.32
CA ALA A 21 -14.54 10.13 20.39
C ALA A 21 -14.01 10.14 18.94
N ALA A 22 -12.78 10.60 18.73
CA ALA A 22 -12.15 10.56 17.41
C ALA A 22 -11.96 9.13 16.89
N ALA A 23 -11.54 8.20 17.74
CA ALA A 23 -11.39 6.79 17.39
C ALA A 23 -12.75 6.17 17.01
N LEU A 24 -13.81 6.40 17.80
CA LEU A 24 -15.16 5.92 17.49
C LEU A 24 -15.68 6.49 16.17
N LEU A 25 -15.49 7.77 15.91
CA LEU A 25 -15.90 8.42 14.67
C LEU A 25 -15.16 7.83 13.46
N THR A 26 -13.85 7.59 13.61
CA THR A 26 -13.02 7.01 12.54
C THR A 26 -13.37 5.55 12.27
N LEU A 27 -13.69 4.77 13.31
CA LEU A 27 -14.02 3.34 13.18
C LEU A 27 -15.48 3.10 12.79
N ALA A 28 -16.37 4.07 12.96
CA ALA A 28 -17.80 3.93 12.68
C ALA A 28 -18.11 3.42 11.26
N PRO A 29 -17.55 3.98 10.17
CA PRO A 29 -17.85 3.49 8.82
C PRO A 29 -17.40 2.04 8.59
N PHE A 30 -16.29 1.64 9.19
CA PHE A 30 -15.81 0.26 9.11
C PHE A 30 -16.71 -0.71 9.89
N ALA A 31 -17.12 -0.32 11.09
CA ALA A 31 -18.08 -1.08 11.88
C ALA A 31 -19.42 -1.23 11.16
N LEU A 32 -19.93 -0.16 10.52
CA LEU A 32 -21.15 -0.20 9.73
C LEU A 32 -21.00 -1.09 8.50
N SER A 33 -19.87 -1.13 7.84
CA SER A 33 -19.58 -2.05 6.73
C SER A 33 -19.67 -3.50 7.20
N VAL A 34 -19.02 -3.84 8.31
CA VAL A 34 -19.09 -5.19 8.91
C VAL A 34 -20.50 -5.55 9.34
N LEU A 35 -21.23 -4.66 10.02
CA LEU A 35 -22.61 -4.89 10.43
C LEU A 35 -23.53 -5.11 9.23
N THR A 36 -23.37 -4.32 8.18
CA THR A 36 -24.18 -4.44 6.95
C THR A 36 -23.87 -5.74 6.21
N SER A 37 -22.60 -6.17 6.17
CA SER A 37 -22.22 -7.43 5.53
C SER A 37 -22.83 -8.68 6.19
N LEU A 38 -23.23 -8.56 7.44
CA LEU A 38 -23.86 -9.63 8.23
C LEU A 38 -25.40 -9.58 8.18
N LYS A 39 -26.00 -8.66 7.41
CA LYS A 39 -27.47 -8.59 7.19
C LYS A 39 -27.87 -9.39 5.96
N ALA A 40 -29.08 -9.99 6.02
CA ALA A 40 -29.73 -10.48 4.80
C ALA A 40 -30.15 -9.29 3.90
N PRO A 41 -30.15 -9.44 2.56
CA PRO A 41 -30.56 -8.36 1.63
C PRO A 41 -31.96 -7.80 1.94
N VAL A 42 -32.91 -8.66 2.30
CA VAL A 42 -34.28 -8.26 2.68
C VAL A 42 -34.29 -7.40 3.94
N GLN A 43 -33.49 -7.76 4.94
CA GLN A 43 -33.36 -6.97 6.17
C GLN A 43 -32.73 -5.59 5.85
N PHE A 44 -31.69 -5.55 5.04
CA PHE A 44 -31.06 -4.28 4.66
C PHE A 44 -32.04 -3.32 3.96
N ALA A 45 -32.91 -3.86 3.09
CA ALA A 45 -33.91 -3.06 2.37
C ALA A 45 -35.06 -2.58 3.26
N SER A 46 -35.39 -3.29 4.34
CA SER A 46 -36.57 -3.03 5.18
C SER A 46 -36.25 -2.32 6.51
N THR A 47 -34.98 -2.18 6.89
CA THR A 47 -34.58 -1.62 8.19
C THR A 47 -33.63 -0.42 8.03
N SER A 48 -33.46 0.35 9.11
CA SER A 48 -32.47 1.42 9.14
C SER A 48 -31.04 0.90 8.87
N PRO A 49 -30.19 1.64 8.16
CA PRO A 49 -28.77 1.28 7.99
C PRO A 49 -28.04 1.03 9.32
N LEU A 50 -28.41 1.72 10.39
CA LEU A 50 -27.81 1.60 11.71
C LEU A 50 -28.39 0.43 12.55
N SER A 51 -29.42 -0.26 12.06
CA SER A 51 -29.98 -1.42 12.79
C SER A 51 -28.95 -2.55 12.89
N LEU A 52 -28.97 -3.29 13.98
CA LEU A 52 -28.16 -4.50 14.12
C LEU A 52 -28.67 -5.62 13.20
N PRO A 53 -27.79 -6.52 12.72
CA PRO A 53 -28.22 -7.69 11.95
C PRO A 53 -29.09 -8.62 12.81
N ASN A 54 -30.30 -8.95 12.29
CA ASN A 54 -31.23 -9.88 12.96
C ASN A 54 -32.12 -10.60 11.92
N PRO A 55 -31.87 -11.88 11.62
CA PRO A 55 -30.77 -12.70 12.14
C PRO A 55 -29.41 -12.29 11.57
N VAL A 56 -28.33 -12.61 12.29
CA VAL A 56 -26.97 -12.51 11.75
C VAL A 56 -26.79 -13.59 10.69
N THR A 57 -26.32 -13.23 9.49
CA THR A 57 -26.04 -14.18 8.42
C THR A 57 -24.61 -14.03 7.89
N VAL A 58 -24.00 -15.13 7.48
CA VAL A 58 -22.72 -15.19 6.77
C VAL A 58 -22.90 -15.52 5.29
N GLU A 59 -24.13 -15.59 4.82
CA GLU A 59 -24.48 -15.98 3.44
C GLU A 59 -23.84 -15.07 2.38
N ASN A 60 -23.71 -13.78 2.67
CA ASN A 60 -23.03 -12.85 1.79
C ASN A 60 -21.56 -13.24 1.56
N TYR A 61 -20.87 -13.74 2.57
CA TYR A 61 -19.50 -14.23 2.46
C TYR A 61 -19.44 -15.54 1.68
N LEU A 62 -20.37 -16.48 1.93
CA LEU A 62 -20.45 -17.72 1.17
C LEU A 62 -20.67 -17.44 -0.32
N THR A 63 -21.64 -16.57 -0.64
CA THR A 63 -21.93 -16.13 -2.02
C THR A 63 -20.74 -15.40 -2.66
N LEU A 64 -19.91 -14.71 -1.88
CA LEU A 64 -18.74 -14.03 -2.39
C LEU A 64 -17.67 -15.01 -2.89
N PHE A 65 -17.56 -16.18 -2.24
CA PHE A 65 -16.53 -17.19 -2.54
C PHE A 65 -17.06 -18.40 -3.30
N ASP A 66 -18.35 -18.48 -3.63
CA ASP A 66 -18.93 -19.58 -4.41
C ASP A 66 -18.65 -19.46 -5.93
N GLY A 67 -18.08 -18.33 -6.36
CA GLY A 67 -17.73 -18.08 -7.76
C GLY A 67 -18.93 -17.82 -8.68
N SER A 68 -20.17 -17.85 -8.16
CA SER A 68 -21.38 -17.70 -8.99
C SER A 68 -21.55 -16.29 -9.56
N ARG A 69 -21.00 -15.29 -8.93
CA ARG A 69 -21.11 -13.88 -9.31
C ARG A 69 -19.79 -13.28 -9.77
N VAL A 70 -18.78 -13.40 -8.94
CA VAL A 70 -17.42 -12.93 -9.17
C VAL A 70 -16.50 -13.92 -8.47
N ASP A 71 -15.44 -14.38 -9.11
CA ASP A 71 -14.44 -15.20 -8.45
C ASP A 71 -13.55 -14.33 -7.54
N PHE A 72 -14.08 -14.04 -6.35
CA PHE A 72 -13.42 -13.16 -5.39
C PHE A 72 -12.16 -13.79 -4.80
N GLY A 73 -12.11 -15.13 -4.75
CA GLY A 73 -10.92 -15.88 -4.34
C GLY A 73 -9.76 -15.67 -5.31
N SER A 74 -10.01 -15.81 -6.61
CA SER A 74 -9.03 -15.53 -7.66
C SER A 74 -8.62 -14.06 -7.69
N ALA A 75 -9.57 -13.12 -7.48
CA ALA A 75 -9.27 -11.70 -7.39
C ALA A 75 -8.33 -11.36 -6.22
N LEU A 76 -8.53 -11.99 -5.06
CA LEU A 76 -7.66 -11.87 -3.90
C LEU A 76 -6.26 -12.42 -4.20
N GLY A 77 -6.18 -13.62 -4.79
CA GLY A 77 -4.93 -14.26 -5.19
C GLY A 77 -4.15 -13.42 -6.21
N LEU A 78 -4.84 -12.93 -7.24
CA LEU A 78 -4.25 -12.07 -8.28
C LEU A 78 -3.70 -10.76 -7.69
N THR A 79 -4.48 -10.11 -6.81
CA THR A 79 -4.04 -8.89 -6.13
C THR A 79 -2.81 -9.14 -5.28
N ALA A 80 -2.79 -10.23 -4.50
CA ALA A 80 -1.63 -10.59 -3.69
C ALA A 80 -0.40 -10.86 -4.56
N ALA A 81 -0.54 -11.63 -5.66
CA ALA A 81 0.54 -11.89 -6.60
C ALA A 81 1.08 -10.60 -7.24
N MET A 82 0.18 -9.72 -7.72
CA MET A 82 0.54 -8.42 -8.29
C MET A 82 1.32 -7.56 -7.27
N VAL A 83 0.81 -7.43 -6.05
CA VAL A 83 1.44 -6.63 -5.00
C VAL A 83 2.81 -7.17 -4.63
N VAL A 84 2.97 -8.50 -4.49
CA VAL A 84 4.26 -9.13 -4.17
C VAL A 84 5.29 -8.90 -5.27
N VAL A 85 4.91 -9.09 -6.53
CA VAL A 85 5.82 -8.89 -7.68
C VAL A 85 6.23 -7.43 -7.81
N VAL A 86 5.27 -6.49 -7.72
CA VAL A 86 5.56 -5.05 -7.77
C VAL A 86 6.43 -4.63 -6.59
N LEU A 87 6.11 -5.09 -5.37
CA LEU A 87 6.90 -4.79 -4.18
C LEU A 87 8.36 -5.24 -4.33
N ALA A 88 8.56 -6.49 -4.74
CA ALA A 88 9.90 -7.04 -4.92
C ALA A 88 10.71 -6.24 -5.97
N GLY A 89 10.13 -6.03 -7.16
CA GLY A 89 10.79 -5.27 -8.22
C GLY A 89 11.05 -3.82 -7.82
N GLN A 90 10.02 -3.13 -7.33
CA GLN A 90 10.12 -1.71 -6.96
C GLN A 90 11.16 -1.47 -5.85
N LEU A 91 11.21 -2.34 -4.82
CA LEU A 91 12.24 -2.22 -3.78
C LEU A 91 13.64 -2.49 -4.31
N VAL A 92 13.83 -3.57 -5.07
CA VAL A 92 15.14 -3.93 -5.62
C VAL A 92 15.68 -2.79 -6.50
N PHE A 93 14.90 -2.34 -7.48
CA PHE A 93 15.34 -1.29 -8.41
C PHE A 93 15.48 0.08 -7.71
N SER A 94 14.62 0.40 -6.74
CA SER A 94 14.75 1.66 -5.98
C SER A 94 15.99 1.66 -5.09
N ILE A 95 16.32 0.54 -4.42
CA ILE A 95 17.52 0.42 -3.59
C ILE A 95 18.78 0.56 -4.46
N MET A 96 18.82 -0.11 -5.60
CA MET A 96 19.95 -0.02 -6.54
C MET A 96 20.14 1.39 -7.07
N ALA A 97 19.07 2.01 -7.56
CA ALA A 97 19.11 3.38 -8.08
C ALA A 97 19.48 4.41 -6.99
N ALA A 98 18.87 4.29 -5.81
CA ALA A 98 19.18 5.16 -4.67
C ALA A 98 20.65 5.06 -4.24
N TYR A 99 21.20 3.84 -4.22
CA TYR A 99 22.59 3.62 -3.89
C TYR A 99 23.52 4.24 -4.95
N ALA A 100 23.20 4.08 -6.23
CA ALA A 100 23.95 4.70 -7.31
C ALA A 100 23.96 6.24 -7.18
N PHE A 101 22.81 6.85 -6.97
CA PHE A 101 22.70 8.30 -6.80
C PHE A 101 23.28 8.83 -5.49
N ALA A 102 23.39 7.99 -4.43
CA ALA A 102 23.94 8.41 -3.14
C ALA A 102 25.45 8.26 -3.04
N ARG A 103 26.03 7.18 -3.61
CA ARG A 103 27.39 6.70 -3.30
C ARG A 103 28.31 6.50 -4.48
N LEU A 104 27.76 6.40 -5.69
CA LEU A 104 28.58 6.25 -6.89
C LEU A 104 28.82 7.61 -7.56
N GLU A 105 29.99 7.75 -8.17
CA GLU A 105 30.36 8.91 -8.95
C GLU A 105 30.28 8.54 -10.42
N PHE A 106 29.43 9.24 -11.16
CA PHE A 106 29.32 9.12 -12.61
C PHE A 106 28.88 10.45 -13.24
N PRO A 107 29.23 10.71 -14.49
CA PRO A 107 28.88 11.96 -15.15
C PRO A 107 27.37 12.11 -15.28
N GLY A 108 26.85 13.30 -14.96
CA GLY A 108 25.42 13.60 -15.05
C GLY A 108 24.55 13.06 -13.89
N ARG A 109 25.13 12.45 -12.85
CA ARG A 109 24.41 11.87 -11.71
C ARG A 109 23.31 12.77 -11.15
N ASP A 110 23.66 14.00 -10.81
CA ASP A 110 22.74 14.92 -10.14
C ASP A 110 21.66 15.43 -11.12
N LEU A 111 22.01 15.67 -12.38
CA LEU A 111 21.03 16.00 -13.42
C LEU A 111 20.02 14.86 -13.63
N LEU A 112 20.50 13.64 -13.80
CA LEU A 112 19.64 12.47 -13.96
C LEU A 112 18.73 12.27 -12.75
N PHE A 113 19.25 12.46 -11.54
CA PHE A 113 18.44 12.37 -10.32
C PHE A 113 17.32 13.41 -10.32
N TRP A 114 17.60 14.68 -10.65
CA TRP A 114 16.58 15.72 -10.67
C TRP A 114 15.56 15.52 -11.80
N VAL A 115 16.00 15.09 -12.98
CA VAL A 115 15.08 14.74 -14.09
C VAL A 115 14.17 13.58 -13.68
N TYR A 116 14.72 12.55 -13.03
CA TYR A 116 13.93 11.42 -12.53
C TYR A 116 12.93 11.87 -11.45
N LEU A 117 13.36 12.73 -10.55
CA LEU A 117 12.49 13.26 -9.49
C LEU A 117 11.39 14.17 -10.05
N ALA A 118 11.69 14.94 -11.11
CA ALA A 118 10.70 15.78 -11.78
C ALA A 118 9.51 15.00 -12.35
N THR A 119 9.66 13.69 -12.61
CA THR A 119 8.53 12.84 -13.03
C THR A 119 7.43 12.74 -11.98
N LEU A 120 7.73 12.99 -10.69
CA LEU A 120 6.71 13.06 -9.63
C LEU A 120 5.73 14.23 -9.82
N MET A 121 6.12 15.27 -10.55
CA MET A 121 5.27 16.43 -10.81
C MET A 121 4.21 16.13 -11.88
N VAL A 122 4.37 15.05 -12.64
CA VAL A 122 3.40 14.64 -13.65
C VAL A 122 2.25 13.88 -12.97
N PRO A 123 1.01 14.38 -13.03
CA PRO A 123 -0.12 13.69 -12.43
C PRO A 123 -0.31 12.30 -13.06
N PRO A 124 -0.46 11.22 -12.27
CA PRO A 124 -0.60 9.86 -12.81
C PRO A 124 -1.74 9.70 -13.82
N VAL A 125 -2.84 10.44 -13.63
CA VAL A 125 -4.00 10.37 -14.54
C VAL A 125 -3.67 10.82 -15.97
N VAL A 126 -2.71 11.73 -16.14
CA VAL A 126 -2.29 12.22 -17.47
C VAL A 126 -1.50 11.15 -18.24
N THR A 127 -0.76 10.31 -17.52
CA THR A 127 0.07 9.26 -18.11
C THR A 127 -0.70 7.98 -18.42
N VAL A 128 -1.92 7.82 -17.91
CA VAL A 128 -2.71 6.59 -18.07
C VAL A 128 -2.98 6.26 -19.54
N VAL A 129 -3.41 7.24 -20.34
CA VAL A 129 -3.75 6.99 -21.76
C VAL A 129 -2.52 6.64 -22.60
N PRO A 130 -1.41 7.40 -22.56
CA PRO A 130 -0.17 7.01 -23.25
C PRO A 130 0.34 5.63 -22.82
N LEU A 131 0.31 5.34 -21.51
CA LEU A 131 0.74 4.06 -20.97
C LEU A 131 -0.13 2.90 -21.48
N TYR A 132 -1.45 3.08 -21.50
CA TYR A 132 -2.37 2.09 -22.04
C TYR A 132 -2.07 1.79 -23.52
N LEU A 133 -1.91 2.83 -24.34
CA LEU A 133 -1.59 2.66 -25.76
C LEU A 133 -0.28 1.90 -25.96
N MET A 134 0.75 2.23 -25.17
CA MET A 134 2.03 1.51 -25.19
C MET A 134 1.86 0.02 -24.82
N MET A 135 1.10 -0.28 -23.76
CA MET A 135 0.85 -1.67 -23.36
C MET A 135 0.06 -2.45 -24.42
N VAL A 136 -0.90 -1.80 -25.09
CA VAL A 136 -1.65 -2.42 -26.20
C VAL A 136 -0.72 -2.72 -27.39
N GLN A 137 0.16 -1.78 -27.77
CA GLN A 137 1.14 -2.00 -28.84
C GLN A 137 2.12 -3.13 -28.53
N LEU A 138 2.47 -3.33 -27.26
CA LEU A 138 3.31 -4.42 -26.79
C LEU A 138 2.55 -5.75 -26.66
N GLY A 139 1.23 -5.81 -26.94
CA GLY A 139 0.41 -7.00 -26.79
C GLY A 139 0.16 -7.42 -25.34
N LEU A 140 0.33 -6.48 -24.38
CA LEU A 140 0.23 -6.75 -22.93
C LEU A 140 -1.15 -6.41 -22.35
N ARG A 141 -2.12 -6.00 -23.18
CA ARG A 141 -3.49 -5.80 -22.72
C ARG A 141 -4.07 -7.13 -22.21
N ASN A 142 -4.82 -7.05 -21.12
CA ASN A 142 -5.44 -8.20 -20.45
C ASN A 142 -4.45 -9.33 -20.13
N THR A 143 -3.27 -8.96 -19.61
CA THR A 143 -2.25 -9.90 -19.13
C THR A 143 -1.76 -9.50 -17.74
N PHE A 144 -1.25 -10.47 -16.98
CA PHE A 144 -0.60 -10.20 -15.69
C PHE A 144 0.61 -9.26 -15.85
N SER A 145 1.38 -9.42 -16.92
CA SER A 145 2.51 -8.53 -17.22
C SER A 145 2.06 -7.09 -17.46
N GLY A 146 0.93 -6.88 -18.12
CA GLY A 146 0.35 -5.54 -18.30
C GLY A 146 -0.08 -4.88 -16.99
N LEU A 147 -0.48 -5.67 -15.99
CA LEU A 147 -0.80 -5.17 -14.65
C LEU A 147 0.44 -4.69 -13.89
N VAL A 148 1.55 -5.44 -13.95
CA VAL A 148 2.72 -5.24 -13.08
C VAL A 148 3.85 -4.42 -13.69
N LEU A 149 4.07 -4.53 -15.00
CA LEU A 149 5.24 -3.96 -15.68
C LEU A 149 5.39 -2.44 -15.48
N PRO A 150 4.34 -1.62 -15.55
CA PRO A 150 4.45 -0.19 -15.32
C PRO A 150 4.99 0.20 -13.95
N TYR A 151 4.82 -0.66 -12.97
CA TYR A 151 5.18 -0.42 -11.57
C TYR A 151 6.40 -1.21 -11.10
N LEU A 152 6.91 -2.13 -11.93
CA LEU A 152 7.96 -3.07 -11.53
C LEU A 152 9.29 -2.39 -11.25
N LEU A 153 9.59 -1.33 -11.99
CA LEU A 153 10.82 -0.56 -11.84
C LEU A 153 10.74 0.40 -10.63
N GLY A 154 11.88 0.94 -10.23
CA GLY A 154 11.96 1.82 -9.07
C GLY A 154 11.01 3.01 -9.13
N SER A 155 10.47 3.38 -7.98
CA SER A 155 9.62 4.56 -7.82
C SER A 155 10.47 5.80 -7.52
N PRO A 156 10.24 6.96 -8.18
CA PRO A 156 10.99 8.19 -7.91
C PRO A 156 10.91 8.61 -6.43
N TYR A 157 9.76 8.44 -5.80
CA TYR A 157 9.59 8.70 -4.37
C TYR A 157 10.46 7.78 -3.50
N ALA A 158 10.46 6.47 -3.80
CA ALA A 158 11.27 5.50 -3.06
C ALA A 158 12.77 5.75 -3.26
N VAL A 159 13.19 6.06 -4.49
CA VAL A 159 14.58 6.40 -4.80
C VAL A 159 15.02 7.66 -4.05
N PHE A 160 14.18 8.70 -4.03
CA PHE A 160 14.47 9.92 -3.28
C PHE A 160 14.67 9.64 -1.78
N LEU A 161 13.70 8.97 -1.16
CA LEU A 161 13.74 8.71 0.29
C LEU A 161 14.94 7.84 0.68
N LEU A 162 15.21 6.78 -0.09
CA LEU A 162 16.35 5.91 0.13
C LEU A 162 17.67 6.63 -0.10
N ARG A 163 17.77 7.45 -1.15
CA ARG A 163 18.99 8.24 -1.43
C ARG A 163 19.34 9.15 -0.26
N GLU A 164 18.38 9.90 0.25
CA GLU A 164 18.61 10.81 1.37
C GLU A 164 19.00 10.03 2.64
N PHE A 165 18.37 8.88 2.89
CA PHE A 165 18.77 8.02 4.00
C PHE A 165 20.21 7.47 3.82
N PHE A 166 20.54 6.97 2.62
CA PHE A 166 21.86 6.43 2.31
C PHE A 166 22.97 7.48 2.42
N ARG A 167 22.69 8.74 2.05
CA ARG A 167 23.62 9.86 2.23
C ARG A 167 23.92 10.16 3.71
N GLY A 168 22.94 9.90 4.58
CA GLY A 168 23.09 10.06 6.04
C GLY A 168 23.92 8.95 6.72
N ILE A 169 24.21 7.84 6.05
CA ILE A 169 25.08 6.79 6.58
C ILE A 169 26.52 7.31 6.58
N PRO A 170 27.28 7.25 7.71
CA PRO A 170 28.67 7.68 7.77
C PRO A 170 29.56 7.00 6.70
N SER A 171 30.37 7.79 6.00
CA SER A 171 31.25 7.28 4.94
C SER A 171 32.31 6.32 5.47
N GLU A 172 32.71 6.50 6.72
CA GLU A 172 33.71 5.67 7.42
C GLU A 172 33.35 4.18 7.40
N LEU A 173 32.05 3.85 7.47
CA LEU A 173 31.57 2.48 7.39
C LEU A 173 31.77 1.86 6.01
N THR A 174 31.54 2.65 4.96
CA THR A 174 31.72 2.19 3.57
C THR A 174 33.19 2.18 3.16
N ASP A 175 34.01 3.08 3.72
CA ASP A 175 35.43 3.17 3.44
C ASP A 175 36.19 2.05 4.16
N ALA A 176 35.84 1.72 5.42
CA ALA A 176 36.38 0.55 6.11
C ALA A 176 36.11 -0.75 5.32
N ALA A 177 34.87 -0.92 4.81
CA ALA A 177 34.54 -2.07 3.97
C ALA A 177 35.38 -2.14 2.69
N ARG A 178 35.70 -0.99 2.07
CA ARG A 178 36.60 -0.94 0.90
C ARG A 178 38.02 -1.37 1.22
N ILE A 179 38.54 -0.95 2.40
CA ILE A 179 39.85 -1.38 2.89
C ILE A 179 39.87 -2.90 3.10
N ASP A 180 38.76 -3.47 3.58
CA ASP A 180 38.57 -4.93 3.75
C ASP A 180 38.32 -5.66 2.42
N GLY A 181 38.38 -4.98 1.26
CA GLY A 181 38.22 -5.55 -0.07
C GLY A 181 36.77 -5.78 -0.48
N ALA A 182 35.79 -5.17 0.19
CA ALA A 182 34.40 -5.29 -0.22
C ALA A 182 34.12 -4.45 -1.48
N GLY A 183 33.63 -5.11 -2.53
CA GLY A 183 33.12 -4.43 -3.73
C GLY A 183 31.76 -3.76 -3.47
N THR A 184 31.30 -2.97 -4.44
CA THR A 184 30.06 -2.18 -4.41
C THR A 184 28.83 -2.98 -3.96
N TRP A 185 28.62 -4.16 -4.55
CA TRP A 185 27.48 -5.02 -4.20
C TRP A 185 27.54 -5.56 -2.78
N ARG A 186 28.75 -5.92 -2.32
CA ARG A 186 28.94 -6.42 -0.96
C ARG A 186 28.68 -5.33 0.06
N THR A 187 29.15 -4.12 -0.20
CA THR A 187 28.85 -2.93 0.63
C THR A 187 27.35 -2.63 0.66
N LEU A 188 26.69 -2.63 -0.49
CA LEU A 188 25.24 -2.40 -0.56
C LEU A 188 24.48 -3.43 0.27
N LEU A 189 24.69 -4.72 0.02
CA LEU A 189 23.87 -5.79 0.61
C LEU A 189 24.17 -6.06 2.08
N HIS A 190 25.42 -5.88 2.54
CA HIS A 190 25.84 -6.25 3.90
C HIS A 190 25.96 -5.05 4.85
N ILE A 191 26.03 -3.83 4.36
CA ILE A 191 26.16 -2.62 5.18
C ILE A 191 24.95 -1.71 4.98
N VAL A 192 24.74 -1.22 3.77
CA VAL A 192 23.73 -0.17 3.51
C VAL A 192 22.32 -0.69 3.69
N VAL A 193 21.95 -1.83 3.09
CA VAL A 193 20.61 -2.42 3.21
C VAL A 193 20.26 -2.80 4.66
N PRO A 194 21.12 -3.47 5.43
CA PRO A 194 20.86 -3.76 6.84
C PRO A 194 20.66 -2.52 7.71
N LEU A 195 21.44 -1.47 7.52
CA LEU A 195 21.30 -0.21 8.24
C LEU A 195 20.01 0.54 7.84
N SER A 196 19.53 0.29 6.65
CA SER A 196 18.35 0.97 6.07
C SER A 196 17.04 0.18 6.25
N ARG A 197 17.03 -0.91 7.00
CA ARG A 197 15.84 -1.73 7.24
C ARG A 197 14.60 -0.93 7.67
N PRO A 198 14.69 0.08 8.55
CA PRO A 198 13.50 0.84 8.96
C PRO A 198 12.86 1.59 7.79
N VAL A 199 13.64 2.32 6.99
CA VAL A 199 13.12 3.07 5.85
C VAL A 199 12.64 2.14 4.73
N ILE A 200 13.32 1.01 4.49
CA ILE A 200 12.89 -0.01 3.53
C ILE A 200 11.56 -0.62 3.96
N ALA A 201 11.36 -0.91 5.25
CA ALA A 201 10.10 -1.41 5.77
C ALA A 201 8.96 -0.40 5.59
N THR A 202 9.21 0.88 5.83
CA THR A 202 8.23 1.95 5.60
C THR A 202 7.84 2.04 4.11
N LEU A 203 8.82 1.99 3.21
CA LEU A 203 8.57 1.97 1.77
C LEU A 203 7.81 0.73 1.32
N ALA A 204 8.12 -0.44 1.89
CA ALA A 204 7.39 -1.68 1.61
C ALA A 204 5.91 -1.54 1.93
N ILE A 205 5.58 -0.97 3.10
CA ILE A 205 4.20 -0.75 3.51
C ILE A 205 3.50 0.24 2.57
N ILE A 206 4.14 1.36 2.24
CA ILE A 206 3.59 2.36 1.31
C ILE A 206 3.32 1.71 -0.05
N THR A 207 4.25 0.92 -0.57
CA THR A 207 4.10 0.21 -1.86
C THR A 207 2.93 -0.78 -1.80
N VAL A 208 2.84 -1.61 -0.75
CA VAL A 208 1.73 -2.56 -0.57
C VAL A 208 0.39 -1.84 -0.54
N VAL A 209 0.26 -0.81 0.30
CA VAL A 209 -1.00 -0.05 0.42
C VAL A 209 -1.37 0.63 -0.90
N THR A 210 -0.41 1.24 -1.59
CA THR A 210 -0.64 1.94 -2.85
C THR A 210 -1.13 0.98 -3.94
N HIS A 211 -0.47 -0.16 -4.11
CA HIS A 211 -0.79 -1.09 -5.19
C HIS A 211 -1.98 -2.00 -4.87
N ALA A 212 -2.21 -2.37 -3.61
CA ALA A 212 -3.41 -3.09 -3.22
C ALA A 212 -4.70 -2.27 -3.40
N ASN A 213 -4.61 -0.94 -3.26
CA ASN A 213 -5.73 -0.02 -3.49
C ASN A 213 -5.79 0.52 -4.94
N ASN A 214 -4.90 0.07 -5.83
CA ASN A 214 -4.92 0.54 -7.21
C ASN A 214 -6.18 0.03 -7.92
N PHE A 215 -6.96 0.96 -8.41
CA PHE A 215 -8.23 0.68 -9.09
C PHE A 215 -8.18 1.07 -10.57
N LEU A 216 -7.68 2.27 -10.86
CA LEU A 216 -7.79 2.86 -12.19
C LEU A 216 -7.02 2.07 -13.25
N TRP A 217 -5.78 1.70 -12.96
CA TRP A 217 -4.95 0.98 -13.93
C TRP A 217 -5.50 -0.43 -14.23
N PRO A 218 -5.78 -1.28 -13.23
CA PRO A 218 -6.43 -2.57 -13.49
C PRO A 218 -7.73 -2.44 -14.26
N LEU A 219 -8.58 -1.47 -13.93
CA LEU A 219 -9.86 -1.24 -14.62
C LEU A 219 -9.68 -1.00 -16.11
N ILE A 220 -8.61 -0.33 -16.53
CA ILE A 220 -8.38 0.06 -17.92
C ILE A 220 -7.63 -1.03 -18.69
N ILE A 221 -6.63 -1.66 -18.09
CA ILE A 221 -5.73 -2.59 -18.78
C ILE A 221 -6.30 -4.01 -18.89
N THR A 222 -7.17 -4.41 -17.96
CA THR A 222 -7.83 -5.72 -17.99
C THR A 222 -9.23 -5.64 -18.58
N SER A 223 -9.71 -6.76 -19.07
CA SER A 223 -11.06 -6.92 -19.62
C SER A 223 -11.59 -8.31 -19.25
N GLY A 224 -12.90 -8.43 -19.08
CA GLY A 224 -13.52 -9.69 -18.64
C GLY A 224 -13.33 -9.96 -17.16
N ASP A 225 -13.60 -11.19 -16.74
CA ASP A 225 -13.66 -11.60 -15.35
C ASP A 225 -12.39 -12.35 -14.87
N GLU A 226 -11.52 -12.77 -15.81
CA GLU A 226 -10.36 -13.64 -15.51
C GLU A 226 -9.21 -12.91 -14.76
N LEU A 227 -9.01 -11.62 -15.05
CA LEU A 227 -7.91 -10.83 -14.48
C LEU A 227 -8.41 -9.65 -13.64
N GLN A 228 -9.46 -9.87 -12.85
CA GLN A 228 -9.95 -8.86 -11.93
C GLN A 228 -9.12 -8.84 -10.64
N VAL A 229 -8.57 -7.68 -10.31
CA VAL A 229 -8.00 -7.44 -8.98
C VAL A 229 -9.12 -7.15 -7.98
N LEU A 230 -8.82 -7.23 -6.70
CA LEU A 230 -9.77 -7.10 -5.60
C LEU A 230 -10.61 -5.81 -5.66
N THR A 231 -9.99 -4.70 -6.04
CA THR A 231 -10.68 -3.40 -6.18
C THR A 231 -11.68 -3.39 -7.34
N THR A 232 -11.31 -3.93 -8.50
CA THR A 232 -12.21 -4.02 -9.67
C THR A 232 -13.30 -5.06 -9.46
N ALA A 233 -12.98 -6.19 -8.82
CA ALA A 233 -13.95 -7.21 -8.44
C ALA A 233 -15.01 -6.64 -7.48
N THR A 234 -14.61 -5.90 -6.46
CA THR A 234 -15.54 -5.23 -5.53
C THR A 234 -16.42 -4.20 -6.25
N ALA A 235 -15.85 -3.42 -7.17
CA ALA A 235 -16.61 -2.43 -7.95
C ALA A 235 -17.60 -3.08 -8.91
N SER A 236 -17.28 -4.22 -9.52
CA SER A 236 -18.18 -4.93 -10.42
C SER A 236 -19.45 -5.43 -9.74
N LEU A 237 -19.40 -5.73 -8.43
CA LEU A 237 -20.56 -6.10 -7.64
C LEU A 237 -21.60 -4.97 -7.52
N GLN A 238 -21.19 -3.70 -7.61
CA GLN A 238 -22.13 -2.56 -7.58
C GLN A 238 -22.90 -2.42 -8.89
N GLY A 239 -22.24 -2.62 -10.05
CA GLY A 239 -22.85 -2.38 -11.36
C GLY A 239 -23.66 -3.55 -11.89
N ARG A 240 -23.23 -4.80 -11.69
CA ARG A 240 -23.79 -6.00 -12.32
C ARG A 240 -24.99 -6.60 -11.58
N PHE A 241 -25.16 -6.34 -10.28
CA PHE A 241 -26.08 -7.09 -9.42
C PHE A 241 -27.10 -6.22 -8.69
N ASN A 242 -27.62 -5.17 -9.35
CA ASN A 242 -28.63 -4.26 -8.79
C ASN A 242 -28.26 -3.74 -7.38
N ALA A 243 -26.97 -3.41 -7.17
CA ALA A 243 -26.45 -2.87 -5.93
C ALA A 243 -26.84 -3.69 -4.68
N ASN A 244 -26.56 -4.98 -4.68
CA ASN A 244 -26.68 -5.79 -3.44
C ASN A 244 -25.65 -5.29 -2.41
N TRP A 245 -26.03 -4.27 -1.64
CA TRP A 245 -25.14 -3.58 -0.71
C TRP A 245 -24.60 -4.49 0.39
N THR A 246 -25.33 -5.56 0.78
CA THR A 246 -24.83 -6.51 1.78
C THR A 246 -23.67 -7.32 1.22
N LEU A 247 -23.72 -7.69 -0.06
CA LEU A 247 -22.64 -8.37 -0.75
C LEU A 247 -21.44 -7.44 -0.99
N VAL A 248 -21.69 -6.18 -1.41
CA VAL A 248 -20.65 -5.17 -1.60
C VAL A 248 -19.90 -4.88 -0.29
N THR A 249 -20.63 -4.77 0.82
CA THR A 249 -19.98 -4.54 2.13
C THR A 249 -19.25 -5.77 2.63
N ALA A 250 -19.70 -7.00 2.32
CA ALA A 250 -18.96 -8.23 2.58
C ALA A 250 -17.64 -8.24 1.79
N ALA A 251 -17.68 -7.93 0.48
CA ALA A 251 -16.50 -7.81 -0.37
C ALA A 251 -15.52 -6.75 0.16
N THR A 252 -16.02 -5.57 0.53
CA THR A 252 -15.22 -4.49 1.12
C THR A 252 -14.57 -4.93 2.44
N THR A 253 -15.32 -5.62 3.30
CA THR A 253 -14.79 -6.14 4.58
C THR A 253 -13.65 -7.12 4.34
N VAL A 254 -13.81 -8.07 3.41
CA VAL A 254 -12.75 -9.02 3.05
C VAL A 254 -11.55 -8.29 2.43
N ALA A 255 -11.79 -7.31 1.55
CA ALA A 255 -10.73 -6.53 0.90
C ALA A 255 -9.86 -5.75 1.90
N MET A 256 -10.43 -5.34 3.03
CA MET A 256 -9.69 -4.63 4.09
C MET A 256 -8.78 -5.54 4.92
N LEU A 257 -9.13 -6.84 5.08
CA LEU A 257 -8.41 -7.76 5.97
C LEU A 257 -6.91 -7.88 5.66
N PRO A 258 -6.47 -8.08 4.39
CA PRO A 258 -5.05 -8.16 4.08
C PRO A 258 -4.28 -6.89 4.45
N LEU A 259 -4.86 -5.71 4.18
CA LEU A 259 -4.23 -4.43 4.51
C LEU A 259 -4.17 -4.20 6.02
N MET A 260 -5.23 -4.55 6.75
CA MET A 260 -5.24 -4.52 8.21
C MET A 260 -4.19 -5.45 8.81
N ALA A 261 -4.07 -6.68 8.27
CA ALA A 261 -3.05 -7.63 8.71
C ALA A 261 -1.63 -7.09 8.50
N VAL A 262 -1.35 -6.52 7.32
CA VAL A 262 -0.06 -5.88 7.03
C VAL A 262 0.19 -4.71 7.99
N PHE A 263 -0.80 -3.84 8.20
CA PHE A 263 -0.67 -2.70 9.11
C PHE A 263 -0.37 -3.17 10.55
N LEU A 264 -1.13 -4.13 11.07
CA LEU A 264 -0.93 -4.64 12.43
C LEU A 264 0.43 -5.32 12.60
N ALA A 265 0.88 -6.08 11.60
CA ALA A 265 2.19 -6.74 11.62
C ALA A 265 3.36 -5.74 11.63
N PHE A 266 3.21 -4.58 10.98
CA PHE A 266 4.29 -3.61 10.80
C PHE A 266 4.08 -2.28 11.54
N SER A 267 2.97 -2.08 12.26
CA SER A 267 2.61 -0.83 12.95
C SER A 267 3.71 -0.30 13.89
N ARG A 268 4.35 -1.20 14.65
CA ARG A 268 5.45 -0.82 15.56
C ARG A 268 6.65 -0.22 14.81
N ARG A 269 7.00 -0.77 13.65
CA ARG A 269 8.13 -0.27 12.84
C ARG A 269 7.85 1.08 12.19
N ILE A 270 6.57 1.36 11.90
CA ILE A 270 6.15 2.68 11.39
C ILE A 270 6.35 3.74 12.47
N VAL A 271 5.89 3.47 13.70
CA VAL A 271 6.00 4.42 14.81
C VAL A 271 7.46 4.69 15.16
N ASP A 272 8.31 3.66 15.20
CA ASP A 272 9.74 3.80 15.48
C ASP A 272 10.47 4.65 14.43
N SER A 273 10.09 4.55 13.15
CA SER A 273 10.70 5.33 12.07
C SER A 273 10.38 6.84 12.16
N ILE A 274 9.21 7.20 12.67
CA ILE A 274 8.79 8.60 12.84
C ILE A 274 9.52 9.25 14.02
N GLN A 275 9.80 8.51 15.08
CA GLN A 275 10.49 9.03 16.28
C GLN A 275 11.96 9.38 16.00
N ILE A 276 12.64 8.68 15.10
CA ILE A 276 14.04 8.94 14.75
C ILE A 276 14.19 10.30 14.00
N THR A 277 13.16 10.75 13.31
CA THR A 277 13.18 12.02 12.55
C THR A 277 12.84 13.26 13.39
N GLY A 278 12.32 13.07 14.60
CA GLY A 278 11.83 14.17 15.46
C GLY A 278 12.86 14.77 16.44
N PHE A 279 14.08 14.23 16.50
CA PHE A 279 15.15 14.73 17.38
C PHE A 279 16.41 15.07 16.59
N ARG A 280 16.34 16.17 15.85
CA ARG A 280 17.51 16.96 15.44
C ARG A 280 17.18 18.44 15.43
#